data_11f403741c188095703d704e4244488c
#
_entry.id   11f403741c188095703d704e4244488c
#
_cell.length_a   1.000
_cell.length_b   1.000
_cell.length_c   1.000
_cell.angle_alpha   90.00
_cell.angle_beta   90.00
_cell.angle_gamma   90.00
#
_symmetry.space_group_name_H-M   'P 1'
#
loop_
_entity.id
_entity.type
_entity.pdbx_description
1 polymer ?
#
loop_
_entity_poly.entity_id
_entity_poly.type
_entity_poly.pdbx_seq_one_letter_code
_entity_poly.pdbx_strand_id
1 'polypeptide(L)'
;REGDQARILFAADVKAAGYAVYDVRPASGVAKSSALKAPERTLENRIYRVELDANGDIRSIRDKRAGRELVAEGKAFRMAVFEGNPSNRYPAWEIMKETMDKPGRPIDGDVRISIAEQGPVRATLKVERSYGPSKFVQYVSLTDGGDDDRIDVRNTVDWSSRDVLLKAEFPCAVANAKAAYDLGLGFIERGNNTETAYEVPAQKWVDLTDADGSYGVTILNDCKYGWDKPADNTLRLTLLHTPSTEKRYAHQRTLDHGVHHYTYSIVGHTGARTEDALVAGEALNMPLVAFVAPKHAGHLGRTFSMLAASTPQIGVRALKAAEDGDGYIVRCYETTGNPVEGARITFPAAIVSAEECNGIEERIGDAAFEGRSLVVSAGKFAPKTYRVRLAEPAVRSTLAIDNAPVKLDYDITAYTTDEFFTYYTIDKALGSFAAELIPATVECDGVTFAMGEANTDDAVLCNGQTVALPADRTYTKLYVLASAVEEPRTAEFRVGDRTYEAEVPLWKGFYGQWGWYGNSEGFMQRAKIGYLGTHRHQTDLGNVPYGFSYMYLLTFDIPEGATTVTCLLYTSDAADEL
;
A
#
# COMPACT_ATOMS: atom_id res chain seq x y z
N ARG A 1 2.11 22.45 13.29
CA ARG A 1 2.59 23.19 12.12
C ARG A 1 4.01 22.75 11.82
N GLU A 2 4.28 22.42 10.59
CA GLU A 2 5.62 22.18 10.07
C GLU A 2 5.93 23.34 9.12
N GLY A 3 6.67 24.35 9.59
CA GLY A 3 6.85 25.62 8.87
C GLY A 3 5.51 26.33 8.60
N ASP A 4 5.26 26.71 7.35
CA ASP A 4 4.02 27.38 6.92
C ASP A 4 2.86 26.40 6.62
N GLN A 5 3.10 25.09 6.73
CA GLN A 5 2.08 24.07 6.48
C GLN A 5 1.36 23.67 7.78
N ALA A 6 0.07 23.41 7.68
CA ALA A 6 -0.76 22.90 8.77
C ALA A 6 -1.28 21.49 8.41
N ARG A 7 -0.92 20.50 9.21
CA ARG A 7 -1.51 19.16 9.15
C ARG A 7 -2.83 19.15 9.92
N ILE A 8 -3.91 18.76 9.28
CA ILE A 8 -5.25 18.73 9.86
C ILE A 8 -5.70 17.27 9.97
N LEU A 9 -6.22 16.90 11.15
CA LEU A 9 -6.85 15.61 11.39
C LEU A 9 -8.33 15.87 11.74
N PHE A 10 -9.23 15.17 11.06
CA PHE A 10 -10.66 15.26 11.29
C PHE A 10 -11.35 13.92 11.01
N ALA A 11 -12.52 13.69 11.63
CA ALA A 11 -13.36 12.54 11.33
C ALA A 11 -14.14 12.81 10.04
N ALA A 12 -14.02 11.89 9.08
CA ALA A 12 -14.70 11.98 7.79
C ALA A 12 -15.77 10.89 7.67
N ASP A 13 -16.95 11.25 7.18
CA ASP A 13 -18.01 10.32 6.75
C ASP A 13 -17.96 10.23 5.23
N VAL A 14 -17.49 9.08 4.71
CA VAL A 14 -17.35 8.82 3.28
C VAL A 14 -18.14 7.57 2.92
N LYS A 15 -18.98 7.67 1.91
CA LYS A 15 -19.80 6.54 1.43
C LYS A 15 -18.93 5.51 0.70
N ALA A 16 -19.39 4.26 0.69
CA ALA A 16 -18.70 3.14 0.04
C ALA A 16 -18.39 3.44 -1.44
N ALA A 17 -17.19 3.09 -1.89
CA ALA A 17 -16.69 3.34 -3.25
C ALA A 17 -17.02 4.74 -3.76
N GLY A 18 -16.75 5.77 -2.94
CA GLY A 18 -17.20 7.13 -3.21
C GLY A 18 -16.28 8.18 -2.61
N TYR A 19 -16.80 9.40 -2.50
CA TYR A 19 -16.09 10.52 -1.91
C TYR A 19 -17.01 11.42 -1.08
N ALA A 20 -16.38 12.26 -0.24
CA ALA A 20 -17.01 13.38 0.44
C ALA A 20 -16.11 14.62 0.35
N VAL A 21 -16.71 15.78 0.12
CA VAL A 21 -16.02 17.07 0.01
C VAL A 21 -16.16 17.84 1.32
N TYR A 22 -15.03 18.24 1.87
CA TYR A 22 -14.94 19.05 3.09
C TYR A 22 -14.28 20.39 2.77
N ASP A 23 -14.80 21.47 3.33
CA ASP A 23 -14.19 22.80 3.25
C ASP A 23 -13.31 23.04 4.48
N VAL A 24 -12.05 23.40 4.26
CA VAL A 24 -11.15 23.84 5.32
C VAL A 24 -11.25 25.37 5.41
N ARG A 25 -11.63 25.88 6.61
CA ARG A 25 -11.79 27.31 6.84
C ARG A 25 -11.06 27.74 8.13
N PRO A 26 -10.49 28.93 8.15
CA PRO A 26 -10.03 29.50 9.41
C PRO A 26 -11.16 29.59 10.41
N ALA A 27 -10.92 29.23 11.65
CA ALA A 27 -11.88 29.34 12.74
C ALA A 27 -11.24 30.01 13.95
N SER A 28 -11.97 30.91 14.61
CA SER A 28 -11.68 31.41 15.93
C SER A 28 -12.47 30.59 16.93
N GLY A 29 -11.84 29.67 17.64
CA GLY A 29 -12.53 28.89 18.65
C GLY A 29 -11.76 27.63 19.05
N VAL A 30 -12.06 27.12 20.23
CA VAL A 30 -11.49 25.89 20.77
C VAL A 30 -12.23 24.70 20.13
N ALA A 31 -11.48 23.64 19.82
CA ALA A 31 -12.05 22.36 19.40
C ALA A 31 -13.10 21.88 20.43
N LYS A 32 -14.15 21.19 19.94
CA LYS A 32 -15.17 20.59 20.79
C LYS A 32 -14.52 19.69 21.85
N SER A 33 -15.11 19.60 23.03
CA SER A 33 -14.68 18.64 24.05
C SER A 33 -14.75 17.23 23.50
N SER A 34 -13.73 16.43 23.78
CA SER A 34 -13.64 15.02 23.39
C SER A 34 -13.57 14.14 24.64
N ALA A 35 -14.01 12.89 24.52
CA ALA A 35 -13.83 11.87 25.55
C ALA A 35 -12.39 11.34 25.63
N LEU A 36 -11.54 11.70 24.67
CA LEU A 36 -10.15 11.26 24.60
C LEU A 36 -9.31 11.81 25.74
N LYS A 37 -8.60 10.92 26.42
CA LYS A 37 -7.61 11.23 27.45
C LYS A 37 -6.34 10.46 27.18
N ALA A 38 -5.21 11.10 27.42
CA ALA A 38 -3.88 10.49 27.29
C ALA A 38 -2.96 10.90 28.45
N PRO A 39 -3.27 10.52 29.71
CA PRO A 39 -2.37 10.78 30.84
C PRO A 39 -1.23 9.75 30.83
N GLU A 40 0.02 10.23 30.80
CA GLU A 40 1.24 9.41 30.89
C GLU A 40 1.25 8.17 29.97
N ARG A 41 0.89 7.01 30.52
CA ARG A 41 0.91 5.68 29.85
C ARG A 41 -0.50 5.12 29.63
N THR A 42 -1.50 5.97 29.62
CA THR A 42 -2.90 5.55 29.45
C THR A 42 -3.54 6.28 28.29
N LEU A 43 -4.32 5.55 27.50
CA LEU A 43 -5.24 6.14 26.52
C LEU A 43 -6.67 5.76 26.92
N GLU A 44 -7.58 6.70 26.80
CA GLU A 44 -8.99 6.45 27.08
C GLU A 44 -9.88 7.21 26.10
N ASN A 45 -10.91 6.53 25.58
CA ASN A 45 -12.02 7.13 24.84
C ASN A 45 -13.36 6.64 25.44
N ARG A 46 -14.47 6.84 24.74
CA ARG A 46 -15.80 6.36 25.18
C ARG A 46 -15.89 4.82 25.23
N ILE A 47 -15.06 4.08 24.49
CA ILE A 47 -15.13 2.64 24.31
C ILE A 47 -14.07 1.92 25.13
N TYR A 48 -12.82 2.30 24.99
CA TYR A 48 -11.68 1.62 25.57
C TYR A 48 -10.95 2.49 26.60
N ARG A 49 -10.36 1.80 27.58
CA ARG A 49 -9.24 2.28 28.35
C ARG A 49 -8.06 1.34 28.14
N VAL A 50 -6.96 1.86 27.62
CA VAL A 50 -5.73 1.14 27.32
C VAL A 50 -4.63 1.60 28.25
N GLU A 51 -3.94 0.67 28.90
CA GLU A 51 -2.83 0.97 29.81
C GLU A 51 -1.55 0.26 29.36
N LEU A 52 -0.46 1.02 29.26
CA LEU A 52 0.87 0.48 29.00
C LEU A 52 1.61 0.26 30.32
N ASP A 53 2.42 -0.79 30.39
CA ASP A 53 3.37 -0.99 31.46
C ASP A 53 4.63 -0.11 31.33
N ALA A 54 5.63 -0.32 32.18
CA ALA A 54 6.87 0.44 32.14
C ALA A 54 7.71 0.14 30.91
N ASN A 55 7.52 -1.02 30.29
CA ASN A 55 8.21 -1.46 29.09
C ASN A 55 7.50 -0.97 27.80
N GLY A 56 6.32 -0.34 27.94
CA GLY A 56 5.50 0.10 26.82
C GLY A 56 4.65 -1.01 26.18
N ASP A 57 4.55 -2.18 26.82
CA ASP A 57 3.65 -3.24 26.42
C ASP A 57 2.22 -2.97 26.91
N ILE A 58 1.21 -3.37 26.15
CA ILE A 58 -0.19 -3.14 26.50
C ILE A 58 -0.60 -4.16 27.57
N ARG A 59 -0.61 -3.72 28.84
CA ARG A 59 -0.93 -4.58 29.98
C ARG A 59 -2.42 -4.73 30.28
N SER A 60 -3.23 -3.77 29.78
CA SER A 60 -4.69 -3.78 29.99
C SER A 60 -5.40 -3.08 28.84
N ILE A 61 -6.48 -3.67 28.40
CA ILE A 61 -7.46 -3.08 27.49
C ILE A 61 -8.84 -3.35 28.08
N ARG A 62 -9.45 -2.35 28.68
CA ARG A 62 -10.80 -2.45 29.23
C ARG A 62 -11.81 -2.01 28.18
N ASP A 63 -12.65 -2.92 27.69
CA ASP A 63 -13.85 -2.57 26.91
C ASP A 63 -14.94 -2.11 27.88
N LYS A 64 -15.26 -0.83 27.86
CA LYS A 64 -16.24 -0.22 28.76
C LYS A 64 -17.69 -0.58 28.40
N ARG A 65 -17.96 -0.95 27.14
CA ARG A 65 -19.30 -1.35 26.68
C ARG A 65 -19.69 -2.69 27.29
N ALA A 66 -18.79 -3.66 27.19
CA ALA A 66 -19.01 -5.02 27.71
C ALA A 66 -18.57 -5.19 29.17
N GLY A 67 -17.84 -4.21 29.73
CA GLY A 67 -17.22 -4.37 31.04
C GLY A 67 -16.16 -5.48 31.09
N ARG A 68 -15.49 -5.81 29.97
CA ARG A 68 -14.54 -6.91 29.81
C ARG A 68 -13.11 -6.41 29.72
N GLU A 69 -12.18 -7.21 30.23
CA GLU A 69 -10.75 -7.07 29.99
C GLU A 69 -10.37 -7.93 28.77
N LEU A 70 -9.49 -7.41 27.88
CA LEU A 70 -9.05 -8.13 26.70
C LEU A 70 -7.72 -8.85 26.91
N VAL A 71 -6.87 -8.35 27.80
CA VAL A 71 -5.55 -8.91 28.08
C VAL A 71 -5.64 -9.92 29.20
N ALA A 72 -5.01 -11.08 29.07
CA ALA A 72 -4.99 -12.09 30.12
C ALA A 72 -4.30 -11.57 31.39
N GLU A 73 -4.79 -11.98 32.57
CA GLU A 73 -4.27 -11.53 33.86
C GLU A 73 -2.77 -11.80 33.98
N GLY A 74 -2.03 -10.76 34.41
CA GLY A 74 -0.57 -10.83 34.57
C GLY A 74 0.22 -10.94 33.26
N LYS A 75 -0.42 -10.74 32.10
CA LYS A 75 0.21 -10.74 30.77
C LYS A 75 0.13 -9.35 30.13
N ALA A 76 0.72 -9.24 28.92
CA ALA A 76 0.63 -8.04 28.09
C ALA A 76 0.61 -8.43 26.61
N PHE A 77 -0.08 -7.63 25.78
CA PHE A 77 0.11 -7.66 24.34
C PHE A 77 1.42 -6.94 24.00
N ARG A 78 2.33 -7.64 23.34
CA ARG A 78 3.70 -7.16 23.16
C ARG A 78 4.35 -7.67 21.89
N MET A 79 5.43 -7.02 21.47
CA MET A 79 6.39 -7.64 20.57
C MET A 79 7.39 -8.49 21.35
N ALA A 80 7.73 -9.65 20.81
CA ALA A 80 8.68 -10.57 21.39
C ALA A 80 9.64 -11.13 20.33
N VAL A 81 10.90 -11.35 20.74
CA VAL A 81 11.94 -11.94 19.91
C VAL A 81 12.16 -13.39 20.31
N PHE A 82 12.18 -14.27 19.33
CA PHE A 82 12.49 -15.70 19.46
C PHE A 82 13.89 -15.94 18.92
N GLU A 83 14.83 -16.19 19.80
CA GLU A 83 16.25 -16.33 19.47
C GLU A 83 16.60 -17.75 19.03
N GLY A 84 17.69 -17.85 18.28
CA GLY A 84 18.20 -19.10 17.75
C GLY A 84 17.20 -19.69 16.74
N ASN A 85 17.05 -18.99 15.63
CA ASN A 85 16.18 -19.35 14.52
C ASN A 85 17.01 -19.90 13.34
N PRO A 86 17.55 -21.13 13.46
CA PRO A 86 18.35 -21.75 12.42
C PRO A 86 17.48 -22.11 11.23
N SER A 87 18.08 -22.09 10.04
CA SER A 87 17.50 -22.70 8.87
C SER A 87 18.41 -23.80 8.36
N ASN A 88 17.87 -24.98 8.19
CA ASN A 88 18.63 -26.16 7.78
C ASN A 88 18.80 -26.23 6.26
N ARG A 89 17.81 -25.74 5.52
CA ARG A 89 17.78 -25.95 4.07
C ARG A 89 17.33 -24.72 3.25
N TYR A 90 16.27 -24.05 3.71
CA TYR A 90 15.63 -22.96 2.96
C TYR A 90 15.44 -21.74 3.85
N PRO A 91 16.49 -20.93 4.09
CA PRO A 91 16.44 -19.85 5.09
C PRO A 91 15.29 -18.86 4.92
N ALA A 92 14.96 -18.53 3.67
CA ALA A 92 13.86 -17.60 3.39
C ALA A 92 12.46 -18.17 3.68
N TRP A 93 12.32 -19.49 3.75
CA TRP A 93 11.00 -20.16 3.85
C TRP A 93 10.77 -20.85 5.20
N GLU A 94 11.83 -21.22 5.90
CA GLU A 94 11.73 -22.04 7.11
C GLU A 94 11.60 -21.19 8.36
N ILE A 95 10.56 -21.48 9.14
CA ILE A 95 10.46 -21.13 10.57
C ILE A 95 10.48 -22.46 11.32
N MET A 96 11.46 -22.66 12.19
CA MET A 96 11.63 -23.93 12.89
C MET A 96 10.74 -24.02 14.12
N LYS A 97 10.08 -25.18 14.30
CA LYS A 97 9.19 -25.42 15.44
C LYS A 97 9.89 -25.20 16.77
N GLU A 98 11.13 -25.66 16.90
CA GLU A 98 11.96 -25.50 18.10
C GLU A 98 12.16 -24.03 18.48
N THR A 99 12.16 -23.13 17.49
CA THR A 99 12.22 -21.67 17.73
C THR A 99 10.87 -21.19 18.26
N MET A 100 9.78 -21.67 17.66
CA MET A 100 8.41 -21.30 18.04
C MET A 100 8.01 -21.76 19.43
N ASP A 101 8.57 -22.89 19.90
CA ASP A 101 8.30 -23.46 21.23
C ASP A 101 9.05 -22.75 22.36
N LYS A 102 10.04 -21.92 22.04
CA LYS A 102 10.76 -21.12 23.04
C LYS A 102 9.88 -20.01 23.60
N PRO A 103 10.13 -19.56 24.84
CA PRO A 103 9.50 -18.33 25.33
C PRO A 103 10.03 -17.12 24.56
N GLY A 104 9.14 -16.26 24.10
CA GLY A 104 9.51 -15.00 23.48
C GLY A 104 10.15 -14.05 24.49
N ARG A 105 11.28 -13.43 24.14
CA ARG A 105 11.95 -12.40 24.96
C ARG A 105 11.35 -11.04 24.67
N PRO A 106 11.09 -10.21 25.69
CA PRO A 106 10.59 -8.85 25.50
C PRO A 106 11.62 -7.98 24.79
N ILE A 107 11.14 -6.90 24.16
CA ILE A 107 11.94 -5.82 23.64
C ILE A 107 11.94 -4.72 24.70
N ASP A 108 12.99 -4.64 25.51
CA ASP A 108 13.07 -3.83 26.73
C ASP A 108 14.29 -2.89 26.80
N GLY A 109 15.05 -2.78 25.71
CA GLY A 109 16.18 -1.85 25.63
C GLY A 109 15.72 -0.41 25.35
N ASP A 110 16.35 0.56 26.02
CA ASP A 110 16.18 2.01 25.78
C ASP A 110 14.73 2.51 25.77
N VAL A 111 13.91 1.98 26.67
CA VAL A 111 12.46 2.26 26.69
C VAL A 111 12.16 3.72 26.96
N ARG A 112 11.42 4.34 26.06
CA ARG A 112 10.91 5.69 26.21
C ARG A 112 9.44 5.76 25.78
N ILE A 113 8.60 6.27 26.68
CA ILE A 113 7.16 6.47 26.41
C ILE A 113 6.86 7.95 26.46
N SER A 114 6.13 8.46 25.46
CA SER A 114 5.74 9.85 25.38
C SER A 114 4.36 10.01 24.72
N ILE A 115 3.71 11.14 24.97
CA ILE A 115 2.46 11.51 24.31
C ILE A 115 2.84 12.13 22.95
N ALA A 116 2.44 11.48 21.86
CA ALA A 116 2.67 11.98 20.51
C ALA A 116 1.52 12.88 20.03
N GLU A 117 0.28 12.55 20.39
CA GLU A 117 -0.91 13.32 20.02
C GLU A 117 -1.90 13.35 21.18
N GLN A 118 -2.50 14.50 21.41
CA GLN A 118 -3.56 14.70 22.38
C GLN A 118 -4.58 15.70 21.80
N GLY A 119 -5.31 15.21 20.83
CA GLY A 119 -6.30 16.01 20.12
C GLY A 119 -7.72 15.51 20.33
N PRO A 120 -8.73 16.27 19.89
CA PRO A 120 -10.13 15.88 20.09
C PRO A 120 -10.56 14.73 19.17
N VAL A 121 -9.77 14.39 18.14
CA VAL A 121 -10.09 13.32 17.17
C VAL A 121 -9.28 12.07 17.44
N ARG A 122 -8.00 12.20 17.79
CA ARG A 122 -7.10 11.08 18.09
C ARG A 122 -6.19 11.42 19.25
N ALA A 123 -5.92 10.43 20.10
CA ALA A 123 -4.87 10.44 21.10
C ALA A 123 -3.90 9.31 20.82
N THR A 124 -2.59 9.57 20.97
CA THR A 124 -1.54 8.64 20.61
C THR A 124 -0.40 8.66 21.61
N LEU A 125 -0.02 7.47 22.11
CA LEU A 125 1.23 7.26 22.84
C LEU A 125 2.30 6.76 21.87
N LYS A 126 3.51 7.30 21.98
CA LYS A 126 4.70 6.84 21.27
C LYS A 126 5.57 6.05 22.23
N VAL A 127 5.94 4.85 21.84
CA VAL A 127 6.88 3.95 22.54
C VAL A 127 8.09 3.74 21.67
N GLU A 128 9.27 4.08 22.18
CA GLU A 128 10.57 3.85 21.54
C GLU A 128 11.32 2.80 22.32
N ARG A 129 11.91 1.82 21.63
CA ARG A 129 12.65 0.70 22.24
C ARG A 129 13.77 0.23 21.34
N SER A 130 14.72 -0.56 21.89
CA SER A 130 15.77 -1.22 21.13
C SER A 130 15.88 -2.72 21.50
N TYR A 131 16.39 -3.50 20.54
CA TYR A 131 16.84 -4.88 20.75
C TYR A 131 18.09 -5.12 19.91
N GLY A 132 19.24 -5.27 20.57
CA GLY A 132 20.53 -5.31 19.86
C GLY A 132 20.70 -4.09 18.95
N PRO A 133 20.99 -4.28 17.66
CA PRO A 133 21.14 -3.16 16.71
C PRO A 133 19.80 -2.61 16.20
N SER A 134 18.68 -3.30 16.42
CA SER A 134 17.37 -2.91 15.89
C SER A 134 16.67 -1.89 16.77
N LYS A 135 15.93 -0.96 16.13
CA LYS A 135 15.16 0.10 16.80
C LYS A 135 13.68 -0.04 16.48
N PHE A 136 12.84 0.24 17.47
CA PHE A 136 11.40 0.10 17.37
C PHE A 136 10.71 1.37 17.80
N VAL A 137 9.79 1.84 16.98
CA VAL A 137 8.87 2.94 17.31
C VAL A 137 7.45 2.46 17.11
N GLN A 138 6.66 2.45 18.18
CA GLN A 138 5.24 2.12 18.15
C GLN A 138 4.40 3.35 18.47
N TYR A 139 3.31 3.51 17.75
CA TYR A 139 2.29 4.52 18.01
C TYR A 139 0.98 3.80 18.34
N VAL A 140 0.63 3.78 19.63
CA VAL A 140 -0.64 3.24 20.12
C VAL A 140 -1.67 4.35 20.11
N SER A 141 -2.77 4.19 19.40
CA SER A 141 -3.73 5.26 19.14
C SER A 141 -5.16 4.84 19.44
N LEU A 142 -5.94 5.78 19.97
CA LEU A 142 -7.40 5.73 20.03
C LEU A 142 -7.99 6.95 19.32
N THR A 143 -9.11 6.73 18.62
CA THR A 143 -9.90 7.79 18.00
C THR A 143 -11.18 8.08 18.80
N ASP A 144 -11.78 9.25 18.57
CA ASP A 144 -13.10 9.63 19.09
C ASP A 144 -13.87 10.38 18.00
N GLY A 145 -15.11 9.99 17.76
CA GLY A 145 -15.96 10.66 16.78
C GLY A 145 -16.29 9.88 15.50
N GLY A 146 -16.05 8.59 15.45
CA GLY A 146 -16.45 7.68 14.39
C GLY A 146 -17.01 6.36 14.94
N ASP A 147 -17.37 5.46 14.04
CA ASP A 147 -17.74 4.08 14.35
C ASP A 147 -16.50 3.15 14.41
N ASP A 148 -15.31 3.76 14.43
CA ASP A 148 -14.03 3.05 14.44
C ASP A 148 -13.69 2.63 15.88
N ASP A 149 -14.06 1.43 16.22
CA ASP A 149 -13.96 0.83 17.56
C ASP A 149 -12.62 0.12 17.80
N ARG A 150 -11.57 0.43 17.05
CA ARG A 150 -10.28 -0.26 17.15
C ARG A 150 -9.21 0.53 17.87
N ILE A 151 -8.26 -0.20 18.38
CA ILE A 151 -7.00 0.32 18.93
C ILE A 151 -5.93 0.08 17.89
N ASP A 152 -5.39 1.13 17.28
CA ASP A 152 -4.36 1.01 16.27
C ASP A 152 -2.97 1.01 16.90
N VAL A 153 -2.11 0.07 16.49
CA VAL A 153 -0.69 0.01 16.84
C VAL A 153 0.12 0.07 15.55
N ARG A 154 0.53 1.28 15.19
CA ARG A 154 1.38 1.53 14.02
C ARG A 154 2.84 1.39 14.40
N ASN A 155 3.58 0.63 13.62
CA ASN A 155 4.97 0.30 13.89
C ASN A 155 5.90 0.85 12.82
N THR A 156 7.05 1.35 13.26
CA THR A 156 8.23 1.59 12.43
C THR A 156 9.39 0.85 13.08
N VAL A 157 9.97 -0.09 12.35
CA VAL A 157 11.07 -0.93 12.85
C VAL A 157 12.25 -0.79 11.91
N ASP A 158 13.37 -0.27 12.43
CA ASP A 158 14.67 -0.32 11.78
C ASP A 158 15.35 -1.62 12.19
N TRP A 159 15.21 -2.64 11.33
CA TRP A 159 15.56 -4.01 11.62
C TRP A 159 16.95 -4.36 11.13
N SER A 160 17.81 -4.82 12.04
CA SER A 160 19.19 -5.23 11.76
C SER A 160 19.63 -6.44 12.60
N SER A 161 18.70 -7.08 13.33
CA SER A 161 18.98 -8.26 14.14
C SER A 161 19.09 -9.51 13.29
N ARG A 162 19.87 -10.51 13.77
CA ARG A 162 20.15 -11.77 13.06
C ARG A 162 19.88 -12.95 13.96
N ASP A 163 19.58 -14.10 13.34
CA ASP A 163 19.27 -15.37 14.01
C ASP A 163 18.06 -15.25 14.95
N VAL A 164 17.06 -14.50 14.53
CA VAL A 164 15.87 -14.18 15.32
C VAL A 164 14.61 -14.13 14.47
N LEU A 165 13.50 -14.45 15.13
CA LEU A 165 12.13 -14.28 14.65
C LEU A 165 11.44 -13.24 15.53
N LEU A 166 10.82 -12.24 14.95
CA LEU A 166 10.02 -11.22 15.65
C LEU A 166 8.54 -11.53 15.50
N LYS A 167 7.81 -11.59 16.61
CA LYS A 167 6.35 -11.74 16.63
C LYS A 167 5.69 -10.70 17.53
N ALA A 168 4.42 -10.40 17.24
CA ALA A 168 3.52 -9.80 18.22
C ALA A 168 2.75 -10.91 18.92
N GLU A 169 2.72 -10.88 20.25
CA GLU A 169 2.02 -11.85 21.12
C GLU A 169 0.78 -11.19 21.73
N PHE A 170 -0.34 -11.89 21.65
CA PHE A 170 -1.65 -11.46 22.16
C PHE A 170 -2.23 -12.52 23.11
N PRO A 171 -1.76 -12.57 24.37
CA PRO A 171 -2.36 -13.41 25.40
C PRO A 171 -3.70 -12.78 25.85
N CYS A 172 -4.80 -13.26 25.28
CA CYS A 172 -6.15 -12.74 25.50
C CYS A 172 -6.79 -13.23 26.80
N ALA A 173 -7.72 -12.45 27.34
CA ALA A 173 -8.57 -12.86 28.46
C ALA A 173 -9.70 -13.81 28.04
N VAL A 174 -9.91 -13.98 26.74
CA VAL A 174 -10.81 -14.98 26.14
C VAL A 174 -10.05 -16.24 25.80
N ALA A 175 -10.74 -17.40 25.79
CA ALA A 175 -10.12 -18.68 25.52
C ALA A 175 -11.03 -19.59 24.68
N ASN A 176 -10.43 -20.21 23.66
CA ASN A 176 -11.07 -21.20 22.81
C ASN A 176 -9.99 -22.10 22.19
N ALA A 177 -10.27 -23.39 22.07
CA ALA A 177 -9.39 -24.33 21.36
C ALA A 177 -9.21 -23.96 19.86
N LYS A 178 -10.13 -23.18 19.29
CA LYS A 178 -10.08 -22.72 17.90
C LYS A 178 -10.13 -21.20 17.82
N ALA A 179 -9.58 -20.65 16.72
CA ALA A 179 -9.74 -19.28 16.29
C ALA A 179 -10.16 -19.25 14.82
N ALA A 180 -10.82 -18.19 14.40
CA ALA A 180 -11.19 -17.95 13.00
C ALA A 180 -10.11 -17.13 12.28
N TYR A 181 -9.74 -17.54 11.08
CA TYR A 181 -8.66 -16.95 10.27
C TYR A 181 -9.22 -16.52 8.93
N ASP A 182 -9.08 -15.25 8.58
CA ASP A 182 -9.49 -14.70 7.28
C ASP A 182 -8.69 -15.32 6.13
N LEU A 183 -9.39 -15.73 5.08
CA LEU A 183 -8.83 -16.31 3.85
C LEU A 183 -9.01 -15.40 2.62
N GLY A 184 -9.52 -14.19 2.81
CA GLY A 184 -9.83 -13.28 1.71
C GLY A 184 -11.21 -13.53 1.10
N LEU A 185 -11.60 -14.78 0.83
CA LEU A 185 -12.97 -15.18 0.50
C LEU A 185 -13.48 -16.14 1.59
N GLY A 186 -14.06 -15.55 2.65
CA GLY A 186 -14.46 -16.29 3.82
C GLY A 186 -13.35 -16.50 4.85
N PHE A 187 -13.58 -17.40 5.79
CA PHE A 187 -12.64 -17.71 6.86
C PHE A 187 -12.63 -19.21 7.17
N ILE A 188 -11.59 -19.64 7.88
CA ILE A 188 -11.46 -21.02 8.38
C ILE A 188 -11.18 -21.00 9.88
N GLU A 189 -11.72 -22.00 10.59
CA GLU A 189 -11.34 -22.25 11.98
C GLU A 189 -10.14 -23.18 12.05
N ARG A 190 -9.14 -22.83 12.86
CA ARG A 190 -7.96 -23.65 13.14
C ARG A 190 -7.72 -23.73 14.64
N GLY A 191 -7.17 -24.88 15.05
CA GLY A 191 -6.82 -25.17 16.44
C GLY A 191 -5.48 -24.59 16.87
N ASN A 192 -5.02 -25.05 18.03
CA ASN A 192 -3.68 -24.73 18.54
C ASN A 192 -2.59 -25.36 17.69
N ASN A 193 -1.35 -24.88 17.86
CA ASN A 193 -0.16 -25.39 17.19
C ASN A 193 -0.03 -26.92 17.35
N THR A 194 0.37 -27.58 16.26
CA THR A 194 0.69 -29.02 16.22
C THR A 194 2.12 -29.21 15.71
N GLU A 195 2.58 -30.46 15.62
CA GLU A 195 3.91 -30.77 15.10
C GLU A 195 4.07 -30.39 13.60
N THR A 196 2.97 -30.31 12.86
CA THR A 196 2.99 -30.05 11.42
C THR A 196 2.30 -28.74 11.01
N ALA A 197 1.51 -28.12 11.89
CA ALA A 197 0.83 -26.85 11.65
C ALA A 197 1.03 -25.93 12.85
N TYR A 198 2.14 -25.23 12.87
CA TYR A 198 2.56 -24.29 13.92
C TYR A 198 2.84 -22.88 13.38
N GLU A 199 2.65 -22.65 12.11
CA GLU A 199 2.56 -21.35 11.45
C GLU A 199 1.54 -21.49 10.32
N VAL A 200 0.50 -20.67 10.33
CA VAL A 200 -0.62 -20.75 9.39
C VAL A 200 -0.93 -19.39 8.81
N PRO A 201 -1.41 -19.31 7.55
CA PRO A 201 -1.72 -18.02 6.94
C PRO A 201 -3.10 -17.49 7.37
N ALA A 202 -3.20 -16.18 7.54
CA ALA A 202 -4.45 -15.43 7.48
C ALA A 202 -4.23 -14.12 6.73
N GLN A 203 -5.30 -13.54 6.18
CA GLN A 203 -5.21 -12.30 5.44
C GLN A 203 -5.27 -11.09 6.38
N LYS A 204 -6.43 -10.48 6.56
CA LYS A 204 -6.59 -9.19 7.24
C LYS A 204 -6.88 -9.29 8.72
N TRP A 205 -7.34 -10.44 9.20
CA TRP A 205 -7.74 -10.60 10.59
C TRP A 205 -7.66 -12.04 11.09
N VAL A 206 -7.51 -12.17 12.40
CA VAL A 206 -7.72 -13.41 13.17
C VAL A 206 -8.59 -13.08 14.36
N ASP A 207 -9.63 -13.89 14.60
CA ASP A 207 -10.58 -13.72 15.69
C ASP A 207 -10.50 -14.88 16.70
N LEU A 208 -10.43 -14.52 17.96
CA LEU A 208 -10.52 -15.46 19.08
C LEU A 208 -11.73 -15.10 19.94
N THR A 209 -12.79 -15.85 19.81
CA THR A 209 -14.02 -15.74 20.60
C THR A 209 -14.06 -16.82 21.68
N ASP A 210 -14.53 -16.49 22.91
CA ASP A 210 -14.74 -17.44 23.99
C ASP A 210 -15.51 -18.68 23.52
N ALA A 211 -15.23 -19.84 24.10
CA ALA A 211 -15.84 -21.10 23.71
C ALA A 211 -17.40 -21.11 23.85
N ASP A 212 -17.94 -20.25 24.70
CA ASP A 212 -19.39 -20.04 24.86
C ASP A 212 -19.97 -19.00 23.89
N GLY A 213 -19.11 -18.36 23.05
CA GLY A 213 -19.51 -17.35 22.10
C GLY A 213 -19.91 -16.00 22.72
N SER A 214 -19.61 -15.74 23.99
CA SER A 214 -20.06 -14.55 24.70
C SER A 214 -19.29 -13.28 24.36
N TYR A 215 -17.97 -13.39 24.18
CA TYR A 215 -17.09 -12.26 23.91
C TYR A 215 -15.87 -12.71 23.09
N GLY A 216 -15.35 -11.82 22.26
CA GLY A 216 -14.19 -12.08 21.42
C GLY A 216 -13.21 -10.92 21.32
N VAL A 217 -12.00 -11.27 20.86
CA VAL A 217 -10.91 -10.35 20.53
C VAL A 217 -10.45 -10.63 19.11
N THR A 218 -10.62 -9.65 18.24
CA THR A 218 -10.11 -9.69 16.87
C THR A 218 -8.81 -8.92 16.76
N ILE A 219 -7.80 -9.53 16.17
CA ILE A 219 -6.55 -8.87 15.79
C ILE A 219 -6.55 -8.66 14.28
N LEU A 220 -6.41 -7.41 13.88
CA LEU A 220 -6.35 -6.97 12.48
C LEU A 220 -4.90 -6.69 12.09
N ASN A 221 -4.59 -6.81 10.80
CA ASN A 221 -3.28 -6.39 10.27
C ASN A 221 -3.39 -5.88 8.82
N ASP A 222 -2.38 -5.11 8.38
CA ASP A 222 -2.33 -4.52 7.03
C ASP A 222 -1.39 -5.24 6.06
N CYS A 223 -0.40 -6.00 6.54
CA CYS A 223 0.61 -6.58 5.64
C CYS A 223 1.41 -7.76 6.23
N LYS A 224 0.93 -8.39 7.31
CA LYS A 224 1.58 -9.53 7.96
C LYS A 224 0.63 -10.72 7.98
N TYR A 225 1.06 -11.89 7.47
CA TYR A 225 0.15 -12.97 7.13
C TYR A 225 0.45 -14.29 7.84
N GLY A 226 1.55 -14.39 8.59
CA GLY A 226 1.92 -15.59 9.34
C GLY A 226 1.39 -15.55 10.75
N TRP A 227 0.67 -16.58 11.17
CA TRP A 227 0.02 -16.67 12.48
C TRP A 227 0.26 -17.99 13.15
N ASP A 228 0.26 -17.98 14.47
CA ASP A 228 0.22 -19.21 15.26
C ASP A 228 -0.58 -19.04 16.55
N LYS A 229 -1.01 -20.14 17.09
CA LYS A 229 -1.85 -20.23 18.30
C LYS A 229 -1.26 -21.27 19.26
N PRO A 230 -0.31 -20.85 20.15
CA PRO A 230 0.38 -21.79 21.04
C PRO A 230 -0.48 -22.30 22.21
N ALA A 231 -1.57 -21.61 22.53
CA ALA A 231 -2.48 -21.94 23.60
C ALA A 231 -3.91 -21.48 23.31
N ASP A 232 -4.90 -21.95 24.09
CA ASP A 232 -6.31 -21.61 23.88
C ASP A 232 -6.60 -20.12 23.93
N ASN A 233 -5.79 -19.35 24.63
CA ASN A 233 -5.98 -17.91 24.82
C ASN A 233 -4.90 -17.05 24.18
N THR A 234 -4.02 -17.58 23.34
CA THR A 234 -2.89 -16.79 22.81
C THR A 234 -2.82 -16.88 21.29
N LEU A 235 -2.82 -15.72 20.66
CA LEU A 235 -2.52 -15.55 19.23
C LEU A 235 -1.13 -14.91 19.08
N ARG A 236 -0.40 -15.26 18.03
CA ARG A 236 0.85 -14.59 17.67
C ARG A 236 0.87 -14.29 16.18
N LEU A 237 1.34 -13.09 15.84
CA LEU A 237 1.52 -12.61 14.47
C LEU A 237 3.01 -12.51 14.16
N THR A 238 3.47 -13.18 13.12
CA THR A 238 4.84 -13.09 12.62
C THR A 238 5.06 -11.76 11.93
N LEU A 239 6.10 -11.05 12.34
CA LEU A 239 6.41 -9.70 11.86
C LEU A 239 7.63 -9.66 10.94
N LEU A 240 8.79 -10.16 11.42
CA LEU A 240 10.06 -10.18 10.69
C LEU A 240 10.83 -11.46 11.00
N HIS A 241 11.63 -11.91 10.03
CA HIS A 241 12.33 -13.18 10.09
C HIS A 241 13.73 -13.06 9.50
N THR A 242 14.77 -13.15 10.33
CA THR A 242 16.15 -13.23 9.87
C THR A 242 16.80 -14.47 10.46
N PRO A 243 16.85 -15.59 9.72
CA PRO A 243 17.38 -16.85 10.22
C PRO A 243 18.90 -16.85 10.27
N SER A 244 19.45 -17.72 11.10
CA SER A 244 20.83 -18.17 10.98
C SER A 244 20.97 -19.02 9.73
N THR A 245 22.00 -18.80 8.92
CA THR A 245 22.17 -19.47 7.63
C THR A 245 23.50 -20.20 7.54
N GLU A 246 23.52 -21.33 6.82
CA GLU A 246 24.75 -22.00 6.40
C GLU A 246 25.59 -21.09 5.46
N LYS A 247 26.88 -21.43 5.33
CA LYS A 247 27.83 -20.65 4.50
C LYS A 247 27.34 -20.45 3.05
N ARG A 248 26.70 -21.46 2.45
CA ARG A 248 26.15 -21.39 1.08
C ARG A 248 25.03 -20.35 0.91
N TYR A 249 24.33 -20.00 1.99
CA TYR A 249 23.28 -19.00 2.03
C TYR A 249 23.70 -17.71 2.76
N ALA A 250 25.01 -17.45 2.85
CA ALA A 250 25.54 -16.30 3.57
C ALA A 250 24.95 -14.96 3.09
N HIS A 251 24.57 -14.85 1.82
CA HIS A 251 23.87 -13.70 1.23
C HIS A 251 22.45 -13.45 1.80
N GLN A 252 21.86 -14.47 2.45
CA GLN A 252 20.54 -14.35 3.08
C GLN A 252 20.62 -14.01 4.59
N ARG A 253 21.82 -13.75 5.13
CA ARG A 253 22.01 -13.39 6.55
C ARG A 253 21.41 -12.04 6.93
N THR A 254 21.01 -11.25 5.96
CA THR A 254 20.38 -9.93 6.11
C THR A 254 18.95 -9.91 5.58
N LEU A 255 18.29 -11.06 5.53
CA LEU A 255 16.85 -11.12 5.24
C LEU A 255 16.09 -10.18 6.16
N ASP A 256 15.14 -9.47 5.60
CA ASP A 256 14.32 -8.46 6.27
C ASP A 256 15.09 -7.27 6.88
N HIS A 257 16.41 -7.13 6.69
CA HIS A 257 17.11 -5.94 7.17
C HIS A 257 16.61 -4.68 6.45
N GLY A 258 16.37 -3.62 7.21
CA GLY A 258 15.88 -2.34 6.72
C GLY A 258 14.76 -1.77 7.57
N VAL A 259 14.16 -0.68 7.09
CA VAL A 259 13.05 -0.01 7.77
C VAL A 259 11.72 -0.57 7.30
N HIS A 260 10.93 -1.06 8.26
CA HIS A 260 9.61 -1.63 8.03
C HIS A 260 8.52 -0.78 8.65
N HIS A 261 7.41 -0.67 7.94
CA HIS A 261 6.19 -0.03 8.40
C HIS A 261 5.04 -1.02 8.31
N TYR A 262 4.33 -1.24 9.41
CA TYR A 262 3.14 -2.08 9.45
C TYR A 262 2.23 -1.68 10.61
N THR A 263 0.95 -2.01 10.48
CA THR A 263 -0.05 -1.75 11.50
C THR A 263 -0.77 -3.04 11.86
N TYR A 264 -0.96 -3.27 13.13
CA TYR A 264 -1.98 -4.19 13.62
C TYR A 264 -2.93 -3.44 14.54
N SER A 265 -4.17 -3.92 14.61
CA SER A 265 -5.18 -3.28 15.43
C SER A 265 -5.93 -4.32 16.27
N ILE A 266 -6.52 -3.87 17.37
CA ILE A 266 -7.20 -4.74 18.34
C ILE A 266 -8.65 -4.26 18.48
N VAL A 267 -9.59 -5.20 18.39
CA VAL A 267 -11.03 -4.96 18.54
C VAL A 267 -11.62 -5.97 19.53
N GLY A 268 -12.35 -5.48 20.54
CA GLY A 268 -13.19 -6.31 21.39
C GLY A 268 -14.63 -6.29 20.91
N HIS A 269 -15.32 -7.43 20.95
CA HIS A 269 -16.71 -7.54 20.53
C HIS A 269 -17.51 -8.54 21.37
N THR A 270 -18.82 -8.32 21.46
CA THR A 270 -19.76 -9.26 22.09
C THR A 270 -20.31 -10.24 21.06
N GLY A 271 -20.43 -11.51 21.43
CA GLY A 271 -20.90 -12.56 20.53
C GLY A 271 -19.85 -12.99 19.49
N ALA A 272 -20.17 -13.99 18.70
CA ALA A 272 -19.34 -14.48 17.60
C ALA A 272 -19.57 -13.57 16.37
N ARG A 273 -18.73 -12.55 16.17
CA ARG A 273 -18.95 -11.50 15.18
C ARG A 273 -17.88 -11.44 14.10
N THR A 274 -17.86 -12.44 13.25
CA THR A 274 -16.96 -12.45 12.09
C THR A 274 -17.28 -11.35 11.06
N GLU A 275 -18.53 -10.86 11.00
CA GLU A 275 -18.90 -9.72 10.14
C GLU A 275 -18.21 -8.42 10.59
N ASP A 276 -18.21 -8.12 11.88
CA ASP A 276 -17.55 -6.94 12.44
C ASP A 276 -16.04 -7.01 12.23
N ALA A 277 -15.45 -8.21 12.43
CA ALA A 277 -14.03 -8.47 12.17
C ALA A 277 -13.66 -8.21 10.70
N LEU A 278 -14.50 -8.69 9.77
CA LEU A 278 -14.32 -8.47 8.35
C LEU A 278 -14.35 -6.97 8.01
N VAL A 279 -15.38 -6.25 8.46
CA VAL A 279 -15.55 -4.81 8.18
C VAL A 279 -14.38 -4.01 8.76
N ALA A 280 -13.96 -4.30 10.00
CA ALA A 280 -12.82 -3.63 10.63
C ALA A 280 -11.50 -3.94 9.89
N GLY A 281 -11.30 -5.19 9.44
CA GLY A 281 -10.15 -5.61 8.65
C GLY A 281 -10.10 -4.92 7.30
N GLU A 282 -11.23 -4.79 6.60
CA GLU A 282 -11.33 -4.03 5.35
C GLU A 282 -11.02 -2.54 5.59
N ALA A 283 -11.58 -1.93 6.63
CA ALA A 283 -11.34 -0.52 6.94
C ALA A 283 -9.86 -0.21 7.26
N LEU A 284 -9.14 -1.13 7.93
CA LEU A 284 -7.71 -0.98 8.15
C LEU A 284 -6.91 -1.04 6.84
N ASN A 285 -7.28 -1.94 5.92
CA ASN A 285 -6.55 -2.21 4.68
C ASN A 285 -6.96 -1.28 3.52
N MET A 286 -8.05 -0.53 3.66
CA MET A 286 -8.54 0.44 2.67
C MET A 286 -8.70 1.83 3.29
N PRO A 287 -7.59 2.47 3.66
CA PRO A 287 -7.63 3.77 4.32
C PRO A 287 -8.22 4.84 3.38
N LEU A 288 -8.87 5.84 3.98
CA LEU A 288 -9.34 7.00 3.23
C LEU A 288 -8.16 7.78 2.66
N VAL A 289 -8.28 8.16 1.39
CA VAL A 289 -7.32 9.03 0.70
C VAL A 289 -7.83 10.46 0.72
N ALA A 290 -7.02 11.40 1.21
CA ALA A 290 -7.36 12.82 1.21
C ALA A 290 -6.44 13.60 0.26
N PHE A 291 -7.02 14.49 -0.52
CA PHE A 291 -6.29 15.41 -1.39
C PHE A 291 -6.97 16.77 -1.43
N VAL A 292 -6.18 17.81 -1.73
CA VAL A 292 -6.69 19.16 -1.87
C VAL A 292 -7.17 19.35 -3.32
N ALA A 293 -8.43 19.72 -3.49
CA ALA A 293 -8.99 20.09 -4.78
C ALA A 293 -9.19 21.61 -4.85
N PRO A 294 -8.85 22.28 -5.97
CA PRO A 294 -9.17 23.68 -6.16
C PRO A 294 -10.69 23.87 -6.22
N LYS A 295 -11.16 25.07 -5.94
CA LYS A 295 -12.59 25.40 -6.07
C LYS A 295 -13.03 25.30 -7.51
N HIS A 296 -13.99 24.44 -7.79
CA HIS A 296 -14.57 24.25 -9.13
C HIS A 296 -16.06 23.95 -9.06
N ALA A 297 -16.77 24.11 -10.16
CA ALA A 297 -18.13 23.63 -10.32
C ALA A 297 -18.14 22.12 -10.59
N GLY A 298 -19.21 21.44 -10.17
CA GLY A 298 -19.42 20.01 -10.42
C GLY A 298 -20.89 19.62 -10.27
N HIS A 299 -21.30 18.54 -10.90
CA HIS A 299 -22.68 18.06 -10.92
C HIS A 299 -22.93 16.84 -10.01
N LEU A 300 -21.90 16.17 -9.52
CA LEU A 300 -22.04 15.00 -8.64
C LEU A 300 -22.35 15.35 -7.18
N GLY A 301 -22.23 16.63 -6.82
CA GLY A 301 -22.47 17.10 -5.46
C GLY A 301 -21.28 16.90 -4.51
N ARG A 302 -21.52 17.13 -3.21
CA ARG A 302 -20.49 17.06 -2.18
C ARG A 302 -20.23 15.64 -1.67
N THR A 303 -21.12 14.71 -1.95
CA THR A 303 -20.97 13.29 -1.61
C THR A 303 -21.43 12.43 -2.77
N PHE A 304 -20.75 11.34 -3.00
CA PHE A 304 -21.08 10.38 -4.04
C PHE A 304 -20.73 8.97 -3.57
N SER A 305 -21.49 7.98 -4.05
CA SER A 305 -21.21 6.56 -3.88
C SER A 305 -21.49 5.83 -5.19
N MET A 306 -20.54 5.06 -5.66
CA MET A 306 -20.69 4.26 -6.88
C MET A 306 -21.51 2.99 -6.62
N LEU A 307 -21.41 2.43 -5.42
CA LEU A 307 -22.25 1.32 -5.01
C LEU A 307 -22.39 1.23 -3.48
N ALA A 308 -23.46 0.59 -3.01
CA ALA A 308 -23.65 0.26 -1.61
C ALA A 308 -24.34 -1.10 -1.48
N ALA A 309 -23.81 -1.97 -0.62
CA ALA A 309 -24.47 -3.22 -0.25
C ALA A 309 -25.47 -2.98 0.88
N SER A 310 -26.61 -3.68 0.86
CA SER A 310 -27.66 -3.58 1.88
C SER A 310 -27.32 -4.28 3.19
N THR A 311 -26.31 -5.13 3.19
CA THR A 311 -25.86 -5.93 4.33
C THR A 311 -24.36 -6.19 4.23
N PRO A 312 -23.62 -6.21 5.36
CA PRO A 312 -22.22 -6.63 5.37
C PRO A 312 -22.01 -8.11 5.04
N GLN A 313 -23.09 -8.92 5.05
CA GLN A 313 -23.07 -10.30 4.62
C GLN A 313 -22.70 -10.47 3.13
N ILE A 314 -22.82 -9.42 2.32
CA ILE A 314 -22.30 -9.37 0.95
C ILE A 314 -21.08 -8.45 0.91
N GLY A 315 -19.90 -9.04 0.77
CA GLY A 315 -18.65 -8.35 0.55
C GLY A 315 -18.38 -8.11 -0.93
N VAL A 316 -18.29 -6.85 -1.36
CA VAL A 316 -17.91 -6.50 -2.74
C VAL A 316 -16.40 -6.44 -2.83
N ARG A 317 -15.82 -7.26 -3.72
CA ARG A 317 -14.36 -7.36 -3.90
C ARG A 317 -13.84 -6.55 -5.07
N ALA A 318 -14.63 -6.40 -6.10
CA ALA A 318 -14.25 -5.60 -7.26
C ALA A 318 -15.45 -4.90 -7.88
N LEU A 319 -15.22 -3.69 -8.31
CA LEU A 319 -16.04 -2.95 -9.25
C LEU A 319 -15.10 -2.40 -10.33
N LYS A 320 -15.29 -2.83 -11.56
CA LYS A 320 -14.44 -2.44 -12.69
C LYS A 320 -15.26 -2.29 -13.98
N ALA A 321 -14.70 -1.64 -14.99
CA ALA A 321 -15.25 -1.77 -16.34
C ALA A 321 -15.09 -3.21 -16.84
N ALA A 322 -16.03 -3.69 -17.65
CA ALA A 322 -15.91 -4.98 -18.31
C ALA A 322 -14.72 -4.98 -19.29
N GLU A 323 -14.06 -6.13 -19.51
CA GLU A 323 -12.88 -6.24 -20.39
C GLU A 323 -13.18 -5.82 -21.84
N ASP A 324 -14.40 -6.09 -22.30
CA ASP A 324 -14.90 -5.68 -23.62
C ASP A 324 -15.45 -4.24 -23.67
N GLY A 325 -15.39 -3.50 -22.53
CA GLY A 325 -15.89 -2.14 -22.40
C GLY A 325 -17.41 -2.01 -22.26
N ASP A 326 -18.16 -3.12 -22.25
CA ASP A 326 -19.62 -3.11 -22.20
C ASP A 326 -20.16 -3.31 -20.77
N GLY A 327 -20.30 -2.21 -20.05
CA GLY A 327 -20.83 -2.15 -18.69
C GLY A 327 -19.78 -2.31 -17.59
N TYR A 328 -20.23 -2.65 -16.39
CA TYR A 328 -19.42 -2.81 -15.19
C TYR A 328 -19.49 -4.24 -14.69
N ILE A 329 -18.36 -4.74 -14.21
CA ILE A 329 -18.25 -6.01 -13.52
C ILE A 329 -18.24 -5.77 -12.02
N VAL A 330 -19.13 -6.46 -11.31
CA VAL A 330 -19.18 -6.49 -9.84
C VAL A 330 -18.86 -7.90 -9.39
N ARG A 331 -17.83 -8.04 -8.56
CA ARG A 331 -17.46 -9.30 -7.92
C ARG A 331 -17.75 -9.20 -6.43
N CYS A 332 -18.56 -10.11 -5.93
CA CYS A 332 -18.93 -10.16 -4.52
C CYS A 332 -18.96 -11.61 -4.02
N TYR A 333 -19.06 -11.78 -2.71
CA TYR A 333 -19.20 -13.09 -2.08
C TYR A 333 -19.96 -12.99 -0.77
N GLU A 334 -20.48 -14.11 -0.30
CA GLU A 334 -21.08 -14.21 1.04
C GLU A 334 -19.97 -14.29 2.09
N THR A 335 -20.02 -13.45 3.14
CA THR A 335 -18.89 -13.21 4.06
C THR A 335 -18.95 -14.02 5.35
N THR A 336 -20.15 -14.46 5.79
CA THR A 336 -20.40 -14.98 7.15
C THR A 336 -20.38 -16.50 7.25
N GLY A 337 -20.40 -17.18 6.10
CA GLY A 337 -20.58 -18.64 6.04
C GLY A 337 -22.03 -19.10 6.16
N ASN A 338 -23.00 -18.18 6.07
CA ASN A 338 -24.42 -18.48 6.06
C ASN A 338 -25.03 -18.01 4.72
N PRO A 339 -25.85 -18.82 4.06
CA PRO A 339 -26.50 -18.40 2.83
C PRO A 339 -27.27 -17.09 3.01
N VAL A 340 -27.21 -16.24 1.99
CA VAL A 340 -27.96 -14.99 1.92
C VAL A 340 -28.86 -14.97 0.69
N GLU A 341 -30.07 -14.46 0.86
CA GLU A 341 -31.02 -14.32 -0.24
C GLU A 341 -31.56 -12.89 -0.32
N GLY A 342 -31.69 -12.38 -1.55
CA GLY A 342 -32.30 -11.10 -1.83
C GLY A 342 -31.54 -9.88 -1.33
N ALA A 343 -30.25 -10.02 -1.00
CA ALA A 343 -29.39 -8.90 -0.69
C ALA A 343 -29.30 -7.96 -1.89
N ARG A 344 -29.06 -6.68 -1.66
CA ARG A 344 -29.07 -5.65 -2.71
C ARG A 344 -27.72 -4.96 -2.81
N ILE A 345 -27.24 -4.77 -4.03
CA ILE A 345 -26.14 -3.88 -4.36
C ILE A 345 -26.73 -2.73 -5.18
N THR A 346 -26.75 -1.53 -4.62
CA THR A 346 -27.43 -0.36 -5.21
C THR A 346 -26.40 0.57 -5.87
N PHE A 347 -26.69 0.97 -7.11
CA PHE A 347 -25.89 1.86 -7.95
C PHE A 347 -26.43 3.29 -7.99
N PRO A 348 -25.65 4.29 -8.47
CA PRO A 348 -26.10 5.67 -8.59
C PRO A 348 -27.14 5.88 -9.70
N ALA A 349 -27.16 5.01 -10.73
CA ALA A 349 -28.09 5.07 -11.86
C ALA A 349 -28.96 3.82 -11.96
N ALA A 350 -30.02 3.89 -12.74
CA ALA A 350 -30.89 2.74 -13.02
C ALA A 350 -30.11 1.64 -13.77
N ILE A 351 -30.39 0.39 -13.43
CA ILE A 351 -29.86 -0.77 -14.16
C ILE A 351 -30.72 -0.97 -15.41
N VAL A 352 -30.06 -1.07 -16.57
CA VAL A 352 -30.69 -1.37 -17.86
C VAL A 352 -30.71 -2.88 -18.10
N SER A 353 -29.62 -3.56 -17.74
CA SER A 353 -29.54 -5.02 -17.80
C SER A 353 -28.54 -5.55 -16.79
N ALA A 354 -28.74 -6.77 -16.32
CA ALA A 354 -27.79 -7.48 -15.46
C ALA A 354 -27.69 -8.95 -15.86
N GLU A 355 -26.48 -9.48 -15.83
CA GLU A 355 -26.16 -10.86 -16.16
C GLU A 355 -25.25 -11.45 -15.09
N GLU A 356 -25.45 -12.72 -14.74
CA GLU A 356 -24.47 -13.48 -13.94
C GLU A 356 -23.38 -14.02 -14.87
N CYS A 357 -22.13 -13.85 -14.47
CA CYS A 357 -20.96 -14.23 -15.24
C CYS A 357 -20.07 -15.20 -14.46
N ASN A 358 -19.19 -15.91 -15.18
CA ASN A 358 -18.10 -16.66 -14.58
C ASN A 358 -16.91 -15.74 -14.24
N GLY A 359 -15.79 -16.32 -13.76
CA GLY A 359 -14.59 -15.58 -13.35
C GLY A 359 -13.87 -14.83 -14.47
N ILE A 360 -14.10 -15.20 -15.73
CA ILE A 360 -13.52 -14.54 -16.93
C ILE A 360 -14.57 -13.71 -17.70
N GLU A 361 -15.64 -13.31 -17.01
CA GLU A 361 -16.69 -12.40 -17.49
C GLU A 361 -17.62 -12.95 -18.59
N GLU A 362 -17.58 -14.26 -18.86
CA GLU A 362 -18.53 -14.91 -19.77
C GLU A 362 -19.87 -15.08 -19.08
N ARG A 363 -20.97 -14.74 -19.78
CA ARG A 363 -22.32 -14.86 -19.28
C ARG A 363 -22.70 -16.32 -19.02
N ILE A 364 -23.23 -16.58 -17.82
CA ILE A 364 -23.76 -17.92 -17.43
C ILE A 364 -25.26 -17.90 -17.14
N GLY A 365 -25.87 -16.74 -16.95
CA GLY A 365 -27.30 -16.61 -16.69
C GLY A 365 -27.78 -15.17 -16.60
N ASP A 366 -29.10 -15.01 -16.37
CA ASP A 366 -29.69 -13.71 -16.09
C ASP A 366 -29.53 -13.38 -14.60
N ALA A 367 -29.35 -12.11 -14.28
CA ALA A 367 -29.35 -11.62 -12.91
C ALA A 367 -30.59 -10.76 -12.64
N ALA A 368 -31.19 -10.97 -11.47
CA ALA A 368 -32.36 -10.18 -11.04
C ALA A 368 -31.93 -8.76 -10.60
N PHE A 369 -32.73 -7.75 -10.96
CA PHE A 369 -32.55 -6.38 -10.50
C PHE A 369 -33.85 -5.64 -10.38
N GLU A 370 -33.87 -4.62 -9.54
CA GLU A 370 -35.03 -3.73 -9.33
C GLU A 370 -34.55 -2.27 -9.31
N GLY A 371 -34.92 -1.52 -10.34
CA GLY A 371 -34.55 -0.11 -10.49
C GLY A 371 -33.03 0.09 -10.50
N ARG A 372 -32.46 0.54 -9.41
CA ARG A 372 -30.99 0.75 -9.25
C ARG A 372 -30.27 -0.37 -8.50
N SER A 373 -30.99 -1.41 -8.08
CA SER A 373 -30.45 -2.43 -7.19
C SER A 373 -30.36 -3.77 -7.89
N LEU A 374 -29.15 -4.32 -7.96
CA LEU A 374 -28.89 -5.71 -8.29
C LEU A 374 -29.31 -6.58 -7.09
N VAL A 375 -30.04 -7.65 -7.33
CA VAL A 375 -30.46 -8.61 -6.32
C VAL A 375 -29.49 -9.78 -6.30
N VAL A 376 -28.90 -10.04 -5.13
CA VAL A 376 -27.84 -11.04 -4.96
C VAL A 376 -28.31 -12.11 -3.97
N SER A 377 -28.20 -13.37 -4.38
CA SER A 377 -28.32 -14.53 -3.51
C SER A 377 -27.05 -15.37 -3.64
N ALA A 378 -26.47 -15.78 -2.51
CA ALA A 378 -25.24 -16.53 -2.48
C ALA A 378 -25.26 -17.59 -1.38
N GLY A 379 -24.72 -18.77 -1.68
CA GLY A 379 -24.43 -19.79 -0.69
C GLY A 379 -23.23 -19.44 0.18
N LYS A 380 -22.94 -20.29 1.15
CA LYS A 380 -21.78 -20.14 2.08
C LYS A 380 -20.50 -19.82 1.33
N PHE A 381 -19.91 -18.65 1.61
CA PHE A 381 -18.67 -18.13 1.01
C PHE A 381 -18.62 -18.15 -0.52
N ALA A 382 -19.78 -18.27 -1.18
CA ALA A 382 -19.83 -18.40 -2.63
C ALA A 382 -19.50 -17.07 -3.32
N PRO A 383 -18.46 -17.03 -4.17
CA PRO A 383 -18.18 -15.88 -5.02
C PRO A 383 -19.21 -15.78 -6.14
N LYS A 384 -19.56 -14.55 -6.48
CA LYS A 384 -20.47 -14.20 -7.59
C LYS A 384 -19.85 -13.10 -8.41
N THR A 385 -20.04 -13.20 -9.73
CA THR A 385 -19.64 -12.16 -10.68
C THR A 385 -20.87 -11.74 -11.48
N TYR A 386 -21.09 -10.44 -11.56
CA TYR A 386 -22.21 -9.88 -12.32
C TYR A 386 -21.69 -8.82 -13.28
N ARG A 387 -22.24 -8.83 -14.50
CA ARG A 387 -22.13 -7.72 -15.44
C ARG A 387 -23.38 -6.85 -15.28
N VAL A 388 -23.20 -5.56 -15.08
CA VAL A 388 -24.29 -4.59 -14.90
C VAL A 388 -24.11 -3.45 -15.90
N ARG A 389 -25.16 -3.20 -16.71
CA ARG A 389 -25.23 -2.02 -17.58
C ARG A 389 -26.13 -1.00 -16.94
N LEU A 390 -25.60 0.20 -16.72
CA LEU A 390 -26.33 1.30 -16.11
C LEU A 390 -26.87 2.23 -17.19
N ALA A 391 -27.98 2.90 -16.87
CA ALA A 391 -28.51 3.98 -17.71
C ALA A 391 -27.44 5.08 -17.86
N GLU A 392 -27.36 5.64 -19.05
CA GLU A 392 -26.43 6.73 -19.37
C GLU A 392 -26.63 7.90 -18.42
N PRO A 393 -25.55 8.49 -17.89
CA PRO A 393 -25.66 9.68 -17.07
C PRO A 393 -26.17 10.86 -17.90
N ALA A 394 -27.03 11.68 -17.30
CA ALA A 394 -27.58 12.89 -17.96
C ALA A 394 -26.45 13.89 -18.34
N VAL A 395 -25.32 13.84 -17.64
CA VAL A 395 -24.13 14.66 -17.89
C VAL A 395 -22.93 13.73 -17.90
N ARG A 396 -22.23 13.67 -19.02
CA ARG A 396 -20.93 13.03 -19.11
C ARG A 396 -19.84 14.02 -18.73
N SER A 397 -18.93 13.63 -17.86
CA SER A 397 -17.71 14.41 -17.66
C SER A 397 -16.79 14.22 -18.87
N THR A 398 -16.39 15.33 -19.46
CA THR A 398 -15.40 15.35 -20.54
C THR A 398 -14.01 15.69 -20.01
N LEU A 399 -13.74 15.40 -18.74
CA LEU A 399 -12.37 15.50 -18.23
C LEU A 399 -11.49 14.46 -18.94
N ALA A 400 -11.17 14.76 -20.20
CA ALA A 400 -9.93 14.28 -20.77
C ALA A 400 -8.79 14.93 -19.96
N ILE A 401 -7.81 14.17 -19.53
CA ILE A 401 -6.52 14.73 -19.14
C ILE A 401 -6.00 15.39 -20.42
N ASP A 402 -6.07 16.71 -20.46
CA ASP A 402 -5.69 17.47 -21.65
C ASP A 402 -4.21 17.78 -21.52
N ASN A 403 -3.40 16.94 -22.14
CA ASN A 403 -1.96 17.10 -22.18
C ASN A 403 -1.57 18.01 -23.35
N ALA A 404 -0.67 18.98 -23.12
CA ALA A 404 -0.06 19.77 -24.17
C ALA A 404 1.39 19.31 -24.37
N PRO A 405 1.81 19.00 -25.61
CA PRO A 405 3.19 18.66 -25.88
C PRO A 405 4.09 19.89 -25.68
N VAL A 406 5.25 19.66 -25.08
CA VAL A 406 6.33 20.66 -25.01
C VAL A 406 7.26 20.40 -26.19
N LYS A 407 7.48 21.42 -27.01
CA LYS A 407 8.42 21.31 -28.12
C LYS A 407 9.84 21.30 -27.58
N LEU A 408 10.62 20.31 -27.97
CA LEU A 408 12.05 20.21 -27.69
C LEU A 408 12.85 20.49 -28.94
N ASP A 409 13.97 21.21 -28.79
CA ASP A 409 14.96 21.37 -29.84
C ASP A 409 16.00 20.25 -29.65
N TYR A 410 15.82 19.16 -30.37
CA TYR A 410 16.67 17.97 -30.29
C TYR A 410 18.09 18.29 -30.79
N ASP A 411 19.09 17.67 -30.12
CA ASP A 411 20.52 17.92 -30.35
C ASP A 411 21.39 16.65 -30.36
N ILE A 412 20.76 15.47 -30.16
CA ILE A 412 21.45 14.18 -30.28
C ILE A 412 20.56 13.15 -30.98
N THR A 413 21.19 12.20 -31.67
CA THR A 413 20.55 11.03 -32.25
C THR A 413 20.65 9.85 -31.29
N ALA A 414 19.54 9.49 -30.66
CA ALA A 414 19.46 8.41 -29.69
C ALA A 414 18.84 7.12 -30.28
N TYR A 415 18.00 7.23 -31.31
CA TYR A 415 17.29 6.13 -31.96
C TYR A 415 17.91 5.83 -33.31
N THR A 416 18.34 4.60 -33.52
CA THR A 416 18.95 4.16 -34.78
C THR A 416 18.20 2.98 -35.36
N THR A 417 18.17 2.90 -36.69
CA THR A 417 17.69 1.71 -37.40
C THR A 417 18.82 0.71 -37.62
N ASP A 418 18.47 -0.54 -37.98
CA ASP A 418 19.41 -1.61 -38.33
C ASP A 418 20.45 -1.20 -39.39
N GLU A 419 20.14 -0.23 -40.24
CA GLU A 419 21.06 0.26 -41.29
C GLU A 419 22.06 1.30 -40.78
N PHE A 420 21.74 2.02 -39.67
CA PHE A 420 22.48 3.22 -39.23
C PHE A 420 23.06 3.09 -37.81
N PHE A 421 22.86 2.00 -37.09
CA PHE A 421 23.32 1.86 -35.70
C PHE A 421 24.83 2.00 -35.49
N THR A 422 25.63 1.86 -36.54
CA THR A 422 27.09 2.05 -36.47
C THR A 422 27.54 3.50 -36.51
N TYR A 423 26.65 4.43 -36.87
CA TYR A 423 26.97 5.85 -37.06
C TYR A 423 26.64 6.72 -35.84
N TYR A 424 25.65 6.32 -35.08
CA TYR A 424 25.15 7.10 -33.95
C TYR A 424 25.11 6.25 -32.68
N THR A 425 25.70 6.77 -31.63
CA THR A 425 25.77 6.11 -30.32
C THR A 425 25.56 7.12 -29.22
N ILE A 426 24.93 6.71 -28.11
CA ILE A 426 24.63 7.58 -26.99
C ILE A 426 25.55 7.36 -25.79
N ASP A 427 26.35 6.29 -25.80
CA ASP A 427 27.25 5.97 -24.70
C ASP A 427 28.63 5.49 -25.19
N LYS A 428 29.59 5.44 -24.27
CA LYS A 428 30.96 4.97 -24.52
C LYS A 428 31.03 3.48 -24.93
N ALA A 429 29.98 2.71 -24.62
CA ALA A 429 29.86 1.33 -25.06
C ALA A 429 29.28 1.20 -26.47
N LEU A 430 29.18 2.30 -27.20
CA LEU A 430 28.72 2.40 -28.58
C LEU A 430 27.31 1.84 -28.79
N GLY A 431 26.39 2.12 -27.87
CA GLY A 431 25.00 1.66 -27.91
C GLY A 431 24.01 2.78 -28.32
N SER A 432 22.82 2.37 -28.79
CA SER A 432 21.68 3.24 -29.10
C SER A 432 20.36 2.47 -28.92
N PHE A 433 19.24 3.21 -28.84
CA PHE A 433 17.93 2.57 -28.85
C PHE A 433 17.61 2.01 -30.25
N ALA A 434 16.98 0.82 -30.28
CA ALA A 434 16.50 0.20 -31.52
C ALA A 434 15.20 0.91 -31.95
N ALA A 435 15.29 1.69 -33.03
CA ALA A 435 14.17 2.48 -33.55
C ALA A 435 12.99 1.62 -33.98
N GLU A 436 13.23 0.39 -34.44
CA GLU A 436 12.21 -0.57 -34.85
C GLU A 436 11.23 -0.93 -33.72
N LEU A 437 11.63 -0.75 -32.46
CA LEU A 437 10.79 -0.99 -31.28
C LEU A 437 10.10 0.26 -30.74
N ILE A 438 10.46 1.45 -31.23
CA ILE A 438 9.92 2.71 -30.75
C ILE A 438 8.73 3.13 -31.64
N PRO A 439 7.50 3.10 -31.11
CA PRO A 439 6.35 3.61 -31.87
C PRO A 439 6.42 5.13 -32.01
N ALA A 440 5.68 5.70 -32.95
CA ALA A 440 5.61 7.15 -33.13
C ALA A 440 5.11 7.90 -31.87
N THR A 441 4.38 7.21 -31.01
CA THR A 441 3.94 7.72 -29.72
C THR A 441 4.09 6.66 -28.64
N VAL A 442 4.53 7.07 -27.45
CA VAL A 442 4.59 6.23 -26.25
C VAL A 442 3.54 6.73 -25.26
N GLU A 443 2.71 5.83 -24.77
CA GLU A 443 1.70 6.14 -23.74
C GLU A 443 2.15 5.61 -22.38
N CYS A 444 2.14 6.48 -21.38
CA CYS A 444 2.42 6.12 -20.00
C CYS A 444 1.61 7.00 -19.05
N ASP A 445 0.89 6.41 -18.09
CA ASP A 445 0.02 7.10 -17.12
C ASP A 445 -1.04 8.02 -17.74
N GLY A 446 -1.58 7.66 -18.89
CA GLY A 446 -2.54 8.49 -19.61
C GLY A 446 -1.91 9.72 -20.28
N VAL A 447 -0.58 9.78 -20.35
CA VAL A 447 0.19 10.81 -21.05
C VAL A 447 0.76 10.22 -22.32
N THR A 448 0.57 10.91 -23.45
CA THR A 448 1.11 10.52 -24.74
C THR A 448 2.34 11.34 -25.06
N PHE A 449 3.47 10.69 -25.32
CA PHE A 449 4.72 11.28 -25.75
C PHE A 449 4.89 11.09 -27.25
N ALA A 450 5.08 12.17 -27.99
CA ALA A 450 5.50 12.10 -29.38
C ALA A 450 7.01 11.82 -29.43
N MET A 451 7.38 10.76 -30.14
CA MET A 451 8.78 10.36 -30.26
C MET A 451 9.44 11.02 -31.47
N GLY A 452 10.75 11.27 -31.38
CA GLY A 452 11.55 11.82 -32.49
C GLY A 452 11.69 10.83 -33.64
N GLU A 453 12.12 11.35 -34.82
CA GLU A 453 12.36 10.55 -36.03
C GLU A 453 13.74 9.87 -35.95
N ALA A 454 13.79 8.57 -36.15
CA ALA A 454 15.02 7.79 -36.09
C ALA A 454 16.10 8.31 -37.07
N ASN A 455 17.36 8.12 -36.70
CA ASN A 455 18.55 8.50 -37.47
C ASN A 455 18.66 10.03 -37.71
N THR A 456 17.94 10.83 -36.95
CA THR A 456 18.04 12.30 -36.91
C THR A 456 18.29 12.72 -35.45
N ASP A 457 18.41 14.01 -35.18
CA ASP A 457 18.37 14.49 -33.81
C ASP A 457 16.96 14.25 -33.24
N ASP A 458 16.83 13.35 -32.28
CA ASP A 458 15.56 12.81 -31.74
C ASP A 458 15.44 12.89 -30.22
N ALA A 459 16.49 13.36 -29.57
CA ALA A 459 16.54 13.55 -28.12
C ALA A 459 17.32 14.84 -27.75
N VAL A 460 17.25 15.23 -26.48
CA VAL A 460 17.97 16.37 -25.92
C VAL A 460 18.97 15.89 -24.88
N LEU A 461 20.24 16.24 -25.07
CA LEU A 461 21.24 16.07 -24.02
C LEU A 461 21.06 17.20 -22.98
N CYS A 462 20.64 16.84 -21.76
CA CYS A 462 20.46 17.80 -20.67
C CYS A 462 21.78 18.50 -20.32
N ASN A 463 21.88 19.79 -20.62
CA ASN A 463 23.07 20.62 -20.38
C ASN A 463 22.68 22.05 -19.97
N GLY A 464 21.70 22.22 -19.13
CA GLY A 464 21.26 23.52 -18.64
C GLY A 464 20.31 24.27 -19.58
N GLN A 465 19.80 23.61 -20.63
CA GLN A 465 18.84 24.22 -21.54
C GLN A 465 17.55 24.57 -20.82
N THR A 466 16.96 25.69 -21.20
CA THR A 466 15.67 26.13 -20.71
C THR A 466 14.62 25.97 -21.79
N VAL A 467 13.55 25.24 -21.48
CA VAL A 467 12.44 24.99 -22.39
C VAL A 467 11.21 25.76 -21.91
N ALA A 468 10.53 26.43 -22.84
CA ALA A 468 9.31 27.15 -22.55
C ALA A 468 8.14 26.16 -22.36
N LEU A 469 7.37 26.36 -21.32
CA LEU A 469 6.11 25.64 -21.10
C LEU A 469 4.98 26.32 -21.87
N PRO A 470 3.99 25.58 -22.39
CA PRO A 470 2.81 26.18 -23.03
C PRO A 470 2.09 27.12 -22.05
N ALA A 471 1.63 28.27 -22.55
CA ALA A 471 1.01 29.34 -21.75
C ALA A 471 -0.48 29.59 -22.09
N ASP A 472 -1.09 28.70 -22.86
CA ASP A 472 -2.49 28.77 -23.29
C ASP A 472 -3.49 28.50 -22.17
N ARG A 473 -3.02 27.84 -21.10
CA ARG A 473 -3.79 27.49 -19.90
C ARG A 473 -2.87 27.27 -18.70
N THR A 474 -3.44 27.00 -17.52
CA THR A 474 -2.68 26.59 -16.33
C THR A 474 -2.44 25.09 -16.35
N TYR A 475 -1.19 24.68 -16.32
CA TYR A 475 -0.76 23.28 -16.18
C TYR A 475 -0.36 22.99 -14.73
N THR A 476 -0.63 21.78 -14.25
CA THR A 476 -0.35 21.38 -12.87
C THR A 476 0.77 20.36 -12.76
N LYS A 477 1.04 19.62 -13.84
CA LYS A 477 2.06 18.57 -13.90
C LYS A 477 2.90 18.69 -15.17
N LEU A 478 4.18 18.40 -15.03
CA LEU A 478 5.13 18.20 -16.12
C LEU A 478 5.55 16.73 -16.12
N TYR A 479 5.48 16.10 -17.28
CA TYR A 479 5.91 14.73 -17.50
C TYR A 479 7.07 14.70 -18.46
N VAL A 480 8.12 13.95 -18.12
CA VAL A 480 9.35 13.85 -18.92
C VAL A 480 9.74 12.40 -19.05
N LEU A 481 10.08 11.95 -20.27
CA LEU A 481 10.81 10.71 -20.48
C LEU A 481 12.31 11.02 -20.48
N ALA A 482 13.06 10.36 -19.60
CA ALA A 482 14.49 10.59 -19.46
C ALA A 482 15.25 9.30 -19.16
N SER A 483 16.55 9.29 -19.48
CA SER A 483 17.47 8.21 -19.15
C SER A 483 18.88 8.74 -18.95
N ALA A 484 19.63 8.15 -18.04
CA ALA A 484 21.07 8.38 -17.91
C ALA A 484 21.83 7.46 -18.88
N VAL A 485 22.90 7.93 -19.50
CA VAL A 485 23.59 7.20 -20.58
C VAL A 485 24.82 6.43 -20.12
N GLU A 486 25.64 6.92 -19.20
CA GLU A 486 26.86 6.27 -18.72
C GLU A 486 26.71 5.60 -17.36
N GLU A 487 26.10 6.31 -16.42
CA GLU A 487 25.84 5.86 -15.05
C GLU A 487 24.53 6.47 -14.53
N PRO A 488 23.85 5.84 -13.55
CA PRO A 488 22.68 6.45 -12.92
C PRO A 488 23.03 7.82 -12.34
N ARG A 489 22.13 8.80 -12.46
CA ARG A 489 22.36 10.17 -12.00
C ARG A 489 21.18 10.73 -11.23
N THR A 490 21.48 11.58 -10.26
CA THR A 490 20.51 12.51 -9.71
C THR A 490 20.53 13.76 -10.57
N ALA A 491 19.44 14.04 -11.25
CA ALA A 491 19.28 15.23 -12.08
C ALA A 491 18.44 16.28 -11.36
N GLU A 492 18.79 17.56 -11.52
CA GLU A 492 18.00 18.68 -11.04
C GLU A 492 17.16 19.25 -12.17
N PHE A 493 15.86 19.41 -11.93
CA PHE A 493 14.92 20.09 -12.82
C PHE A 493 14.38 21.33 -12.13
N ARG A 494 14.61 22.49 -12.70
CA ARG A 494 14.05 23.75 -12.21
C ARG A 494 12.81 24.11 -13.02
N VAL A 495 11.63 24.08 -12.39
CA VAL A 495 10.35 24.45 -12.98
C VAL A 495 9.93 25.80 -12.41
N GLY A 496 10.03 26.85 -13.21
CA GLY A 496 9.92 28.23 -12.71
C GLY A 496 11.00 28.56 -11.69
N ASP A 497 10.59 28.86 -10.47
CA ASP A 497 11.48 29.16 -9.34
C ASP A 497 11.75 27.96 -8.42
N ARG A 498 11.14 26.81 -8.69
CA ARG A 498 11.27 25.61 -7.86
C ARG A 498 12.19 24.58 -8.48
N THR A 499 13.12 24.06 -7.70
CA THR A 499 14.03 22.98 -8.09
C THR A 499 13.55 21.63 -7.54
N TYR A 500 13.60 20.61 -8.38
CA TYR A 500 13.28 19.22 -8.07
C TYR A 500 14.48 18.34 -8.35
N GLU A 501 14.81 17.45 -7.43
CA GLU A 501 15.78 16.38 -7.66
C GLU A 501 15.06 15.11 -8.13
N ALA A 502 15.60 14.43 -9.12
CA ALA A 502 15.09 13.17 -9.63
C ALA A 502 16.23 12.18 -9.89
N GLU A 503 16.10 10.96 -9.38
CA GLU A 503 16.98 9.87 -9.77
C GLU A 503 16.62 9.41 -11.18
N VAL A 504 17.60 9.45 -12.09
CA VAL A 504 17.49 9.00 -13.47
C VAL A 504 18.36 7.76 -13.64
N PRO A 505 17.78 6.56 -13.72
CA PRO A 505 18.55 5.35 -13.91
C PRO A 505 19.16 5.22 -15.29
N LEU A 506 20.08 4.27 -15.42
CA LEU A 506 20.76 3.97 -16.69
C LEU A 506 19.75 3.49 -17.75
N TRP A 507 19.92 3.95 -18.99
CA TRP A 507 19.08 3.63 -20.14
C TRP A 507 19.09 2.13 -20.51
N LYS A 508 20.07 1.36 -20.02
CA LYS A 508 20.27 -0.05 -20.33
C LYS A 508 20.57 -0.89 -19.07
N GLY A 509 20.52 -2.19 -19.21
CA GLY A 509 20.86 -3.13 -18.14
C GLY A 509 19.63 -3.83 -17.54
N PHE A 510 19.75 -4.26 -16.29
CA PHE A 510 18.64 -4.91 -15.60
C PHE A 510 17.87 -3.89 -14.75
N TYR A 511 16.55 -3.91 -14.87
CA TYR A 511 15.69 -3.14 -13.97
C TYR A 511 15.71 -3.67 -12.54
N GLY A 512 15.90 -4.97 -12.38
CA GLY A 512 16.12 -5.62 -11.09
C GLY A 512 16.92 -6.90 -11.27
N GLN A 513 17.65 -7.30 -10.26
CA GLN A 513 18.47 -8.51 -10.26
C GLN A 513 18.47 -9.15 -8.88
N TRP A 514 18.37 -10.47 -8.83
CA TRP A 514 18.62 -11.25 -7.61
C TRP A 514 20.06 -11.11 -7.17
N GLY A 515 20.28 -11.10 -5.85
CA GLY A 515 21.61 -11.29 -5.31
C GLY A 515 22.16 -12.65 -5.73
N TRP A 516 23.40 -12.68 -6.24
CA TRP A 516 24.05 -13.92 -6.68
C TRP A 516 25.01 -14.44 -5.63
N TYR A 517 25.15 -15.78 -5.53
CA TYR A 517 26.02 -16.47 -4.58
C TYR A 517 27.33 -15.71 -4.27
N GLY A 518 27.36 -15.03 -3.13
CA GLY A 518 28.57 -14.50 -2.50
C GLY A 518 29.16 -13.21 -3.04
N ASN A 519 28.67 -12.63 -4.16
CA ASN A 519 29.40 -11.55 -4.83
C ASN A 519 28.57 -10.31 -5.22
N SER A 520 27.25 -10.32 -5.15
CA SER A 520 26.46 -9.12 -5.41
C SER A 520 25.16 -9.11 -4.61
N GLU A 521 24.82 -7.96 -4.08
CA GLU A 521 23.50 -7.72 -3.52
C GLU A 521 22.46 -7.64 -4.65
N GLY A 522 21.26 -8.15 -4.39
CA GLY A 522 20.13 -7.93 -5.29
C GLY A 522 19.71 -6.46 -5.29
N PHE A 523 19.16 -5.99 -6.40
CA PHE A 523 18.62 -4.64 -6.49
C PHE A 523 17.34 -4.59 -7.32
N MET A 524 16.57 -3.53 -7.13
CA MET A 524 15.42 -3.17 -7.94
C MET A 524 15.46 -1.66 -8.18
N GLN A 525 15.33 -1.23 -9.43
CA GLN A 525 15.16 0.18 -9.76
C GLN A 525 13.79 0.66 -9.23
N ARG A 526 13.74 1.89 -8.73
CA ARG A 526 12.50 2.48 -8.21
C ARG A 526 11.84 3.47 -9.18
N ALA A 527 12.56 3.88 -10.21
CA ALA A 527 12.03 4.79 -11.21
C ALA A 527 10.96 4.10 -12.06
N LYS A 528 9.94 4.83 -12.46
CA LYS A 528 8.87 4.31 -13.29
C LYS A 528 9.32 4.17 -14.73
N ILE A 529 9.12 2.99 -15.32
CA ILE A 529 9.39 2.77 -16.74
C ILE A 529 8.29 3.44 -17.56
N GLY A 530 8.67 4.36 -18.45
CA GLY A 530 7.80 4.93 -19.47
C GLY A 530 7.89 4.20 -20.81
N TYR A 531 9.08 3.69 -21.15
CA TYR A 531 9.32 2.89 -22.35
C TYR A 531 10.30 1.75 -22.03
N LEU A 532 10.05 0.58 -22.61
CA LEU A 532 10.90 -0.61 -22.53
C LEU A 532 11.16 -1.16 -23.93
N GLY A 533 12.42 -1.18 -24.35
CA GLY A 533 12.88 -1.93 -25.52
C GLY A 533 13.44 -3.29 -25.14
N THR A 534 13.08 -4.34 -25.87
CA THR A 534 13.52 -5.73 -25.58
C THR A 534 14.90 -6.05 -26.13
N HIS A 535 15.44 -5.22 -27.01
CA HIS A 535 16.84 -5.21 -27.43
C HIS A 535 17.31 -3.76 -27.66
N ARG A 536 18.59 -3.57 -27.79
CA ARG A 536 19.24 -2.33 -28.19
C ARG A 536 20.24 -2.60 -29.30
N HIS A 537 20.60 -1.57 -30.01
CA HIS A 537 21.73 -1.60 -30.94
C HIS A 537 23.06 -1.42 -30.20
N GLN A 538 24.10 -2.06 -30.72
CA GLN A 538 25.47 -1.84 -30.30
C GLN A 538 26.41 -2.03 -31.49
N THR A 539 27.28 -1.06 -31.74
CA THR A 539 28.12 -0.99 -32.94
C THR A 539 28.87 -2.30 -33.23
N ASP A 540 29.45 -2.93 -32.19
CA ASP A 540 30.27 -4.15 -32.36
C ASP A 540 29.45 -5.43 -32.42
N LEU A 541 28.19 -5.43 -31.95
CA LEU A 541 27.37 -6.62 -31.75
C LEU A 541 26.09 -6.64 -32.59
N GLY A 542 25.74 -5.51 -33.22
CA GLY A 542 24.45 -5.38 -33.90
C GLY A 542 23.30 -5.31 -32.90
N ASN A 543 22.21 -5.99 -33.19
CA ASN A 543 21.10 -6.17 -32.29
C ASN A 543 21.51 -7.05 -31.10
N VAL A 544 21.47 -6.50 -29.89
CA VAL A 544 21.76 -7.24 -28.65
C VAL A 544 20.45 -7.82 -28.10
N PRO A 545 20.17 -9.13 -28.33
CA PRO A 545 18.94 -9.75 -27.82
C PRO A 545 18.91 -9.72 -26.30
N TYR A 546 17.73 -9.40 -25.72
CA TYR A 546 17.55 -9.23 -24.27
C TYR A 546 18.46 -8.17 -23.65
N GLY A 547 19.06 -7.33 -24.49
CA GLY A 547 19.76 -6.12 -24.09
C GLY A 547 18.76 -4.99 -23.84
N PHE A 548 18.02 -5.10 -22.75
CA PHE A 548 16.94 -4.17 -22.42
C PHE A 548 17.39 -2.70 -22.44
N SER A 549 16.50 -1.84 -22.94
CA SER A 549 16.68 -0.38 -22.93
C SER A 549 15.43 0.30 -22.37
N TYR A 550 15.63 1.40 -21.66
CA TYR A 550 14.57 2.04 -20.89
C TYR A 550 14.56 3.55 -21.07
N MET A 551 13.36 4.14 -21.09
CA MET A 551 13.14 5.55 -20.76
C MET A 551 12.25 5.59 -19.52
N TYR A 552 12.59 6.44 -18.58
CA TYR A 552 11.89 6.53 -17.29
C TYR A 552 10.98 7.74 -17.26
N LEU A 553 9.77 7.54 -16.72
CA LEU A 553 8.81 8.62 -16.53
C LEU A 553 9.14 9.40 -15.26
N LEU A 554 9.47 10.66 -15.42
CA LEU A 554 9.61 11.64 -14.35
C LEU A 554 8.37 12.53 -14.32
N THR A 555 7.92 12.89 -13.11
CA THR A 555 6.74 13.74 -12.92
C THR A 555 7.05 14.86 -11.93
N PHE A 556 6.76 16.09 -12.30
CA PHE A 556 7.00 17.28 -11.48
C PHE A 556 5.72 18.11 -11.34
N ASP A 557 5.53 18.71 -10.17
CA ASP A 557 4.50 19.74 -10.00
C ASP A 557 4.94 21.03 -10.71
N ILE A 558 4.00 21.67 -11.39
CA ILE A 558 4.24 22.98 -11.99
C ILE A 558 3.76 24.04 -10.99
N PRO A 559 4.65 24.86 -10.42
CA PRO A 559 4.26 25.98 -9.57
C PRO A 559 3.38 26.98 -10.32
N GLU A 560 2.49 27.68 -9.60
CA GLU A 560 1.65 28.73 -10.18
C GLU A 560 2.52 29.81 -10.82
N GLY A 561 2.24 30.13 -12.09
CA GLY A 561 2.98 31.13 -12.85
C GLY A 561 4.31 30.65 -13.46
N ALA A 562 4.68 29.39 -13.31
CA ALA A 562 5.87 28.85 -13.97
C ALA A 562 5.68 28.77 -15.49
N THR A 563 6.62 29.31 -16.24
CA THR A 563 6.61 29.40 -17.71
C THR A 563 7.76 28.64 -18.38
N THR A 564 8.67 28.09 -17.59
CA THR A 564 9.87 27.42 -18.11
C THR A 564 10.23 26.20 -17.25
N VAL A 565 10.89 25.25 -17.89
CA VAL A 565 11.65 24.17 -17.23
C VAL A 565 13.09 24.19 -17.69
N THR A 566 14.03 24.02 -16.77
CA THR A 566 15.46 23.89 -17.05
C THR A 566 15.95 22.58 -16.47
N CYS A 567 16.59 21.74 -17.30
CA CYS A 567 17.31 20.57 -16.83
C CYS A 567 18.73 20.98 -16.47
N LEU A 568 19.09 20.91 -15.19
CA LEU A 568 20.42 21.24 -14.69
C LEU A 568 21.22 19.92 -14.57
N LEU A 569 22.41 19.89 -15.15
CA LEU A 569 23.37 18.85 -14.83
C LEU A 569 23.89 19.05 -13.40
N TYR A 570 23.65 18.09 -12.52
CA TYR A 570 24.38 18.04 -11.28
C TYR A 570 25.76 17.45 -11.54
N THR A 571 26.77 18.29 -11.60
CA THR A 571 28.18 17.88 -11.56
C THR A 571 28.63 17.86 -10.10
N SER A 572 28.49 16.73 -9.40
CA SER A 572 29.40 16.44 -8.33
C SER A 572 30.75 16.17 -8.98
N ASP A 573 31.74 17.03 -8.70
CA ASP A 573 33.13 16.93 -9.12
C ASP A 573 33.43 17.04 -10.63
N ALA A 574 33.16 18.21 -11.21
CA ALA A 574 33.84 18.63 -12.40
C ALA A 574 35.06 19.50 -12.01
N ALA A 575 36.05 18.86 -11.41
CA ALA A 575 37.41 19.36 -11.37
C ALA A 575 38.34 18.14 -11.32
N ASP A 576 38.48 17.47 -12.46
CA ASP A 576 39.68 16.79 -12.90
C ASP A 576 39.28 15.86 -14.05
N GLU A 577 39.54 16.30 -15.23
CA GLU A 577 40.05 15.62 -16.41
C GLU A 577 39.49 16.25 -17.70
N LEU A 578 40.28 17.18 -18.18
CA LEU A 578 40.44 17.45 -19.60
C LEU A 578 41.33 16.38 -20.21
#